data_bc13abe1698eee0748bd81916d7b186c
#
_entry.id   bc13abe1698eee0748bd81916d7b186c
#
_cell.length_a   1.000
_cell.length_b   1.000
_cell.length_c   1.000
_cell.angle_alpha   90.00
_cell.angle_beta   90.00
_cell.angle_gamma   90.00
#
_symmetry.space_group_name_H-M   'P 1'
#
loop_
_entity.id
_entity.type
_entity.pdbx_description
1 polymer ?
#
loop_
_entity_poly.entity_id
_entity_poly.type
_entity_poly.pdbx_seq_one_letter_code
_entity_poly.pdbx_strand_id
1 'polypeptide(L)'
;MRFAQAMRRFLFLPIFGLAGLGVLVSLGVWQVQRLAWKQGILAEIESRISAEPVALPPQVSEDADKYLPVTVSGEMEPGEIHVLVSVKQVGAGYRIIQSFSTADRTILVDRGFVRTTAKQAERSTGPMEITGNLHWPDEIDSYTPDPDIDDNIWFARDVPNLAAALGAEPVLLIARTKTDPNVTPLPVDAAGIPNDHLQYAITWFGLALVWAAMTGYFLWRSRANTESDAT
;
A
#
# COMPACT_ATOMS: atom_id res chain seq x y z
N MET A 1 -29.29 34.81 41.86
CA MET A 1 -29.17 33.61 40.98
C MET A 1 -28.86 33.92 39.50
N ARG A 2 -29.41 34.96 38.90
CA ARG A 2 -29.20 35.31 37.47
C ARG A 2 -27.72 35.70 37.14
N PHE A 3 -27.02 36.40 38.02
CA PHE A 3 -25.62 36.82 37.84
C PHE A 3 -24.62 35.62 37.74
N ALA A 4 -24.81 34.62 38.59
CA ALA A 4 -23.96 33.42 38.59
C ALA A 4 -24.16 32.54 37.31
N GLN A 5 -25.38 32.51 36.78
CA GLN A 5 -25.69 31.82 35.53
C GLN A 5 -25.13 32.54 34.29
N ALA A 6 -25.15 33.87 34.26
CA ALA A 6 -24.56 34.66 33.19
C ALA A 6 -23.02 34.49 33.16
N MET A 7 -22.38 34.55 34.31
CA MET A 7 -20.92 34.38 34.46
C MET A 7 -20.47 32.97 34.07
N ARG A 8 -21.23 31.91 34.39
CA ARG A 8 -20.95 30.53 33.95
C ARG A 8 -21.05 30.37 32.41
N ARG A 9 -22.02 30.98 31.76
CA ARG A 9 -22.16 30.99 30.31
C ARG A 9 -21.04 31.74 29.62
N PHE A 10 -20.57 32.84 30.21
CA PHE A 10 -19.49 33.67 29.67
C PHE A 10 -18.13 33.00 29.72
N LEU A 11 -17.86 32.12 30.69
CA LEU A 11 -16.62 31.35 30.82
C LEU A 11 -16.68 30.05 30.04
N PHE A 12 -17.86 29.42 29.86
CA PHE A 12 -18.01 28.14 29.18
C PHE A 12 -17.63 28.24 27.70
N LEU A 13 -18.11 29.26 26.98
CA LEU A 13 -17.88 29.44 25.55
C LEU A 13 -16.38 29.54 25.18
N PRO A 14 -15.56 30.41 25.83
CA PRO A 14 -14.14 30.46 25.48
C PRO A 14 -13.38 29.21 25.91
N ILE A 15 -13.70 28.58 27.04
CA ILE A 15 -13.04 27.34 27.47
C ILE A 15 -13.34 26.21 26.48
N PHE A 16 -14.62 26.02 26.13
CA PHE A 16 -15.03 25.02 25.17
C PHE A 16 -14.45 25.29 23.77
N GLY A 17 -14.47 26.57 23.35
CA GLY A 17 -13.87 27.00 22.08
C GLY A 17 -12.37 26.70 22.01
N LEU A 18 -11.61 27.05 23.06
CA LEU A 18 -10.16 26.80 23.14
C LEU A 18 -9.84 25.30 23.24
N ALA A 19 -10.62 24.56 24.03
CA ALA A 19 -10.45 23.10 24.15
C ALA A 19 -10.66 22.39 22.80
N GLY A 20 -11.77 22.72 22.10
CA GLY A 20 -12.05 22.16 20.77
C GLY A 20 -10.98 22.54 19.75
N LEU A 21 -10.53 23.81 19.74
CA LEU A 21 -9.42 24.26 18.88
C LEU A 21 -8.14 23.49 19.18
N GLY A 22 -7.80 23.34 20.48
CA GLY A 22 -6.63 22.58 20.91
C GLY A 22 -6.64 21.12 20.42
N VAL A 23 -7.77 20.46 20.50
CA VAL A 23 -7.95 19.08 20.00
C VAL A 23 -7.74 19.03 18.48
N LEU A 24 -8.41 19.90 17.71
CA LEU A 24 -8.33 19.90 16.25
C LEU A 24 -6.90 20.20 15.76
N VAL A 25 -6.23 21.18 16.37
CA VAL A 25 -4.83 21.49 16.05
C VAL A 25 -3.91 20.32 16.41
N SER A 26 -4.10 19.69 17.57
CA SER A 26 -3.32 18.53 17.99
C SER A 26 -3.45 17.37 17.02
N LEU A 27 -4.66 17.09 16.51
CA LEU A 27 -4.91 16.07 15.50
C LEU A 27 -4.23 16.43 14.17
N GLY A 28 -4.28 17.70 13.77
CA GLY A 28 -3.58 18.18 12.58
C GLY A 28 -2.07 17.98 12.68
N VAL A 29 -1.47 18.36 13.79
CA VAL A 29 -0.03 18.19 14.06
C VAL A 29 0.35 16.70 14.08
N TRP A 30 -0.46 15.87 14.73
CA TRP A 30 -0.24 14.41 14.74
C TRP A 30 -0.25 13.83 13.31
N GLN A 31 -1.18 14.25 12.45
CA GLN A 31 -1.21 13.81 11.05
C GLN A 31 0.05 14.23 10.27
N VAL A 32 0.56 15.44 10.48
CA VAL A 32 1.82 15.89 9.85
C VAL A 32 3.00 15.04 10.32
N GLN A 33 3.09 14.73 11.61
CA GLN A 33 4.15 13.86 12.14
C GLN A 33 4.03 12.44 11.57
N ARG A 34 2.80 11.91 11.46
CA ARG A 34 2.55 10.59 10.87
C ARG A 34 2.89 10.55 9.39
N LEU A 35 2.59 11.63 8.65
CA LEU A 35 2.99 11.80 7.25
C LEU A 35 4.52 11.71 7.09
N ALA A 36 5.27 12.48 7.87
CA ALA A 36 6.73 12.48 7.80
C ALA A 36 7.33 11.10 8.12
N TRP A 37 6.81 10.44 9.16
CA TRP A 37 7.22 9.08 9.51
C TRP A 37 6.93 8.08 8.37
N LYS A 38 5.72 8.13 7.79
CA LYS A 38 5.33 7.23 6.68
C LYS A 38 6.17 7.47 5.44
N GLN A 39 6.45 8.74 5.10
CA GLN A 39 7.34 9.10 3.99
C GLN A 39 8.75 8.53 4.17
N GLY A 40 9.28 8.54 5.39
CA GLY A 40 10.56 7.91 5.70
C GLY A 40 10.58 6.41 5.40
N ILE A 41 9.55 5.68 5.84
CA ILE A 41 9.41 4.24 5.55
C ILE A 41 9.29 3.99 4.03
N LEU A 42 8.47 4.77 3.33
CA LEU A 42 8.30 4.62 1.88
C LEU A 42 9.60 4.88 1.13
N ALA A 43 10.38 5.88 1.54
CA ALA A 43 11.69 6.17 0.95
C ALA A 43 12.71 5.04 1.20
N GLU A 44 12.67 4.40 2.37
CA GLU A 44 13.51 3.24 2.67
C GLU A 44 13.14 2.04 1.78
N ILE A 45 11.83 1.73 1.65
CA ILE A 45 11.34 0.67 0.75
C ILE A 45 11.76 0.95 -0.70
N GLU A 46 11.57 2.16 -1.19
CA GLU A 46 11.93 2.57 -2.56
C GLU A 46 13.44 2.45 -2.80
N SER A 47 14.25 2.84 -1.82
CA SER A 47 15.70 2.68 -1.85
C SER A 47 16.12 1.20 -1.95
N ARG A 48 15.45 0.32 -1.19
CA ARG A 48 15.70 -1.14 -1.31
C ARG A 48 15.26 -1.68 -2.65
N ILE A 49 14.07 -1.32 -3.11
CA ILE A 49 13.56 -1.76 -4.41
C ILE A 49 14.53 -1.39 -5.54
N SER A 50 15.07 -0.17 -5.53
CA SER A 50 15.90 0.38 -6.60
C SER A 50 17.40 0.13 -6.45
N ALA A 51 17.83 -0.57 -5.42
CA ALA A 51 19.24 -0.91 -5.22
C ALA A 51 19.81 -1.75 -6.38
N GLU A 52 21.13 -1.81 -6.48
CA GLU A 52 21.81 -2.67 -7.46
C GLU A 52 21.48 -4.15 -7.20
N PRO A 53 21.11 -4.90 -8.25
CA PRO A 53 20.80 -6.31 -8.10
C PRO A 53 22.03 -7.13 -7.66
N VAL A 54 21.81 -8.06 -6.74
CA VAL A 54 22.83 -9.01 -6.28
C VAL A 54 22.47 -10.42 -6.75
N ALA A 55 23.39 -11.39 -6.59
CA ALA A 55 23.06 -12.80 -6.77
C ALA A 55 22.03 -13.25 -5.72
N LEU A 56 21.19 -14.22 -6.07
CA LEU A 56 20.22 -14.80 -5.11
C LEU A 56 20.97 -15.38 -3.91
N PRO A 57 20.66 -14.93 -2.67
CA PRO A 57 21.30 -15.48 -1.49
C PRO A 57 21.02 -17.00 -1.32
N PRO A 58 21.96 -17.77 -0.76
CA PRO A 58 21.76 -19.21 -0.55
C PRO A 58 20.66 -19.50 0.48
N GLN A 59 20.45 -18.62 1.44
CA GLN A 59 19.34 -18.65 2.38
C GLN A 59 18.55 -17.34 2.22
N VAL A 60 17.25 -17.47 2.01
CA VAL A 60 16.34 -16.36 1.75
C VAL A 60 15.26 -16.36 2.81
N SER A 61 14.99 -15.20 3.40
CA SER A 61 13.90 -15.01 4.35
C SER A 61 13.11 -13.73 4.06
N GLU A 62 11.82 -13.74 4.34
CA GLU A 62 10.95 -12.55 4.12
C GLU A 62 11.46 -11.34 4.90
N ASP A 63 11.81 -11.53 6.19
CA ASP A 63 12.19 -10.42 7.07
C ASP A 63 13.48 -9.70 6.60
N ALA A 64 14.47 -10.46 6.11
CA ALA A 64 15.74 -9.91 5.68
C ALA A 64 15.73 -9.44 4.22
N ASP A 65 15.07 -10.19 3.34
CA ASP A 65 15.27 -10.09 1.90
C ASP A 65 14.06 -9.51 1.14
N LYS A 66 12.98 -9.15 1.84
CA LYS A 66 11.84 -8.47 1.20
C LYS A 66 12.30 -7.21 0.49
N TYR A 67 11.93 -7.10 -0.79
CA TYR A 67 12.32 -6.05 -1.73
C TYR A 67 13.77 -6.13 -2.26
N LEU A 68 14.58 -7.09 -1.83
CA LEU A 68 15.96 -7.24 -2.33
C LEU A 68 15.94 -7.46 -3.84
N PRO A 69 16.63 -6.61 -4.63
CA PRO A 69 16.81 -6.86 -6.06
C PRO A 69 17.85 -7.96 -6.27
N VAL A 70 17.48 -8.95 -7.08
CA VAL A 70 18.38 -10.05 -7.43
C VAL A 70 18.38 -10.30 -8.94
N THR A 71 19.50 -10.81 -9.44
CA THR A 71 19.61 -11.38 -10.78
C THR A 71 19.86 -12.88 -10.66
N VAL A 72 19.07 -13.66 -11.37
CA VAL A 72 19.17 -15.13 -11.41
C VAL A 72 19.27 -15.61 -12.84
N SER A 73 20.12 -16.62 -13.09
CA SER A 73 20.21 -17.34 -14.34
C SER A 73 19.74 -18.77 -14.13
N GLY A 74 18.96 -19.29 -15.06
CA GLY A 74 18.37 -20.63 -14.93
C GLY A 74 17.43 -20.93 -16.08
N GLU A 75 16.48 -21.82 -15.84
CA GLU A 75 15.52 -22.31 -16.81
C GLU A 75 14.07 -22.05 -16.34
N MET A 76 13.27 -21.39 -17.18
CA MET A 76 11.85 -21.23 -16.95
C MET A 76 11.14 -22.53 -17.28
N GLU A 77 10.55 -23.14 -16.27
CA GLU A 77 9.86 -24.42 -16.41
C GLU A 77 8.51 -24.26 -17.12
N PRO A 78 8.03 -25.32 -17.79
CA PRO A 78 6.67 -25.34 -18.31
C PRO A 78 5.63 -25.38 -17.16
N GLY A 79 4.41 -24.93 -17.47
CA GLY A 79 3.34 -24.83 -16.49
C GLY A 79 3.34 -23.50 -15.77
N GLU A 80 2.15 -22.94 -15.64
CA GLU A 80 1.97 -21.61 -15.04
C GLU A 80 0.71 -21.54 -14.22
N ILE A 81 0.67 -20.62 -13.28
CA ILE A 81 -0.51 -20.24 -12.49
C ILE A 81 -0.95 -18.83 -12.89
N HIS A 82 -2.26 -18.65 -13.01
CA HIS A 82 -2.88 -17.38 -13.35
C HIS A 82 -3.49 -16.72 -12.10
N VAL A 83 -2.86 -15.69 -11.59
CA VAL A 83 -3.40 -14.93 -10.47
C VAL A 83 -4.18 -13.72 -11.01
N LEU A 84 -5.48 -13.69 -10.72
CA LEU A 84 -6.38 -12.63 -11.18
C LEU A 84 -5.94 -11.27 -10.63
N VAL A 85 -5.84 -10.28 -11.51
CA VAL A 85 -5.46 -8.92 -11.13
C VAL A 85 -6.19 -7.89 -11.99
N SER A 86 -6.45 -6.71 -11.43
CA SER A 86 -6.92 -5.56 -12.19
C SER A 86 -5.85 -4.48 -12.20
N VAL A 87 -5.38 -4.13 -13.40
CA VAL A 87 -4.39 -3.07 -13.59
C VAL A 87 -5.10 -1.78 -13.97
N LYS A 88 -4.85 -0.72 -13.22
CA LYS A 88 -5.47 0.59 -13.45
C LYS A 88 -5.25 1.03 -14.89
N GLN A 89 -6.31 1.52 -15.56
CA GLN A 89 -6.35 1.95 -16.97
C GLN A 89 -6.18 0.83 -18.01
N VAL A 90 -5.82 -0.39 -17.63
CA VAL A 90 -5.65 -1.55 -18.54
C VAL A 90 -6.82 -2.51 -18.42
N GLY A 91 -7.34 -2.71 -17.21
CA GLY A 91 -8.46 -3.59 -16.90
C GLY A 91 -8.04 -4.91 -16.26
N ALA A 92 -8.96 -5.87 -16.25
CA ALA A 92 -8.74 -7.20 -15.68
C ALA A 92 -7.82 -8.06 -16.54
N GLY A 93 -7.05 -8.90 -15.88
CA GLY A 93 -6.14 -9.85 -16.49
C GLY A 93 -5.52 -10.76 -15.44
N TYR A 94 -4.40 -11.34 -15.76
CA TYR A 94 -3.72 -12.29 -14.89
C TYR A 94 -2.25 -11.92 -14.72
N ARG A 95 -1.72 -12.11 -13.52
CA ARG A 95 -0.29 -12.28 -13.29
C ARG A 95 0.08 -13.72 -13.62
N ILE A 96 1.17 -13.90 -14.30
CA ILE A 96 1.70 -15.21 -14.69
C ILE A 96 2.79 -15.60 -13.69
N ILE A 97 2.53 -16.66 -12.92
CA ILE A 97 3.49 -17.23 -11.99
C ILE A 97 3.98 -18.55 -12.52
N GLN A 98 5.30 -18.70 -12.64
CA GLN A 98 5.95 -19.95 -13.09
C GLN A 98 7.07 -20.35 -12.15
N SER A 99 7.42 -21.64 -12.17
CA SER A 99 8.65 -22.12 -11.52
C SER A 99 9.86 -21.83 -12.39
N PHE A 100 10.96 -21.50 -11.75
CA PHE A 100 12.24 -21.19 -12.37
C PHE A 100 13.35 -21.96 -11.66
N SER A 101 13.98 -22.85 -12.39
CA SER A 101 15.06 -23.71 -11.89
C SER A 101 16.40 -23.03 -12.07
N THR A 102 17.06 -22.73 -10.96
CA THR A 102 18.46 -22.29 -10.92
C THR A 102 19.37 -23.51 -10.75
N ALA A 103 20.68 -23.32 -10.69
CA ALA A 103 21.63 -24.42 -10.48
C ALA A 103 21.37 -25.20 -9.18
N ASP A 104 20.88 -24.52 -8.13
CA ASP A 104 20.81 -25.07 -6.78
C ASP A 104 19.38 -25.27 -6.26
N ARG A 105 18.39 -24.57 -6.86
CA ARG A 105 17.02 -24.52 -6.31
C ARG A 105 16.01 -24.09 -7.36
N THR A 106 14.74 -24.43 -7.12
CA THR A 106 13.60 -23.95 -7.93
C THR A 106 12.82 -22.92 -7.12
N ILE A 107 12.60 -21.74 -7.70
CA ILE A 107 11.87 -20.62 -7.09
C ILE A 107 10.64 -20.25 -7.94
N LEU A 108 9.77 -19.40 -7.41
CA LEU A 108 8.66 -18.80 -8.15
C LEU A 108 9.09 -17.51 -8.83
N VAL A 109 8.63 -17.30 -10.06
CA VAL A 109 8.77 -16.03 -10.79
C VAL A 109 7.41 -15.48 -11.17
N ASP A 110 7.09 -14.28 -10.70
CA ASP A 110 5.99 -13.47 -11.21
C ASP A 110 6.49 -12.72 -12.46
N ARG A 111 6.09 -13.20 -13.61
CA ARG A 111 6.53 -12.65 -14.92
C ARG A 111 5.84 -11.33 -15.27
N GLY A 112 4.70 -11.05 -14.64
CA GLY A 112 3.90 -9.84 -14.88
C GLY A 112 2.51 -10.15 -15.45
N PHE A 113 1.95 -9.18 -16.14
CA PHE A 113 0.56 -9.09 -16.56
C PHE A 113 0.31 -9.57 -17.98
N VAL A 114 -0.81 -10.28 -18.13
CA VAL A 114 -1.45 -10.53 -19.43
C VAL A 114 -2.93 -10.18 -19.36
N ARG A 115 -3.52 -9.77 -20.48
CA ARG A 115 -4.99 -9.56 -20.57
C ARG A 115 -5.73 -10.89 -20.48
N THR A 116 -6.99 -10.87 -20.06
CA THR A 116 -7.86 -12.06 -19.99
C THR A 116 -7.91 -12.81 -21.33
N THR A 117 -7.89 -12.12 -22.48
CA THR A 117 -7.88 -12.71 -23.81
C THR A 117 -6.59 -13.46 -24.16
N ALA A 118 -5.51 -13.21 -23.43
CA ALA A 118 -4.21 -13.86 -23.64
C ALA A 118 -3.91 -14.94 -22.56
N LYS A 119 -4.93 -15.37 -21.79
CA LYS A 119 -4.78 -16.37 -20.73
C LYS A 119 -4.16 -17.67 -21.27
N GLN A 120 -4.61 -18.16 -22.40
CA GLN A 120 -4.21 -19.44 -23.00
C GLN A 120 -3.07 -19.29 -24.04
N ALA A 121 -2.46 -18.11 -24.18
CA ALA A 121 -1.36 -17.94 -25.12
C ALA A 121 -0.12 -18.69 -24.61
N GLU A 122 0.60 -19.32 -25.54
CA GLU A 122 1.88 -19.94 -25.23
C GLU A 122 2.92 -18.87 -24.82
N ARG A 123 3.79 -19.21 -23.88
CA ARG A 123 4.84 -18.34 -23.37
C ARG A 123 6.21 -18.97 -23.48
N SER A 124 7.21 -18.14 -23.63
CA SER A 124 8.59 -18.57 -23.70
C SER A 124 9.02 -19.29 -22.42
N THR A 125 9.60 -20.47 -22.55
CA THR A 125 10.24 -21.27 -21.52
C THR A 125 11.71 -21.49 -21.82
N GLY A 126 12.45 -22.21 -20.97
CA GLY A 126 13.85 -22.53 -21.19
C GLY A 126 14.83 -21.51 -20.58
N PRO A 127 16.10 -21.56 -21.03
CA PRO A 127 17.17 -20.77 -20.40
C PRO A 127 16.95 -19.27 -20.52
N MET A 128 17.07 -18.56 -19.40
CA MET A 128 17.03 -17.08 -19.38
C MET A 128 17.71 -16.51 -18.15
N GLU A 129 17.96 -15.22 -18.17
CA GLU A 129 18.40 -14.43 -17.05
C GLU A 129 17.27 -13.46 -16.65
N ILE A 130 16.97 -13.39 -15.37
CA ILE A 130 15.88 -12.58 -14.83
C ILE A 130 16.42 -11.69 -13.73
N THR A 131 16.15 -10.38 -13.85
CA THR A 131 16.35 -9.42 -12.77
C THR A 131 15.00 -9.03 -12.20
N GLY A 132 14.87 -9.06 -10.88
CA GLY A 132 13.61 -8.73 -10.19
C GLY A 132 13.84 -8.45 -8.72
N ASN A 133 12.76 -8.30 -7.98
CA ASN A 133 12.79 -8.12 -6.52
C ASN A 133 12.14 -9.32 -5.81
N LEU A 134 12.78 -9.78 -4.76
CA LEU A 134 12.17 -10.75 -3.85
C LEU A 134 10.99 -10.10 -3.12
N HIS A 135 9.86 -10.80 -3.06
CA HIS A 135 8.67 -10.26 -2.41
C HIS A 135 7.76 -11.35 -1.89
N TRP A 136 7.14 -11.10 -0.75
CA TRP A 136 6.09 -11.92 -0.15
C TRP A 136 4.86 -11.04 0.02
N PRO A 137 3.92 -11.05 -0.94
CA PRO A 137 2.68 -10.28 -0.86
C PRO A 137 1.80 -10.78 0.29
N ASP A 138 1.24 -9.85 1.03
CA ASP A 138 0.19 -10.13 2.03
C ASP A 138 -1.16 -9.78 1.39
N GLU A 139 -1.69 -10.73 0.59
CA GLU A 139 -2.90 -10.54 -0.21
C GLU A 139 -4.08 -11.41 0.25
N ILE A 140 -3.89 -12.22 1.31
CA ILE A 140 -4.91 -13.13 1.80
C ILE A 140 -5.63 -12.50 2.99
N ASP A 141 -6.95 -12.45 2.88
CA ASP A 141 -7.82 -12.06 3.98
C ASP A 141 -9.03 -13.00 4.09
N SER A 142 -9.97 -12.71 5.01
CA SER A 142 -11.17 -13.51 5.22
C SER A 142 -12.17 -13.50 4.05
N TYR A 143 -11.96 -12.67 3.04
CA TYR A 143 -12.81 -12.55 1.85
C TYR A 143 -12.13 -13.09 0.59
N THR A 144 -10.85 -13.46 0.66
CA THR A 144 -10.13 -14.05 -0.47
C THR A 144 -10.70 -15.43 -0.78
N PRO A 145 -11.24 -15.65 -1.99
CA PRO A 145 -11.79 -16.97 -2.37
C PRO A 145 -10.68 -18.02 -2.49
N ASP A 146 -11.07 -19.29 -2.31
CA ASP A 146 -10.20 -20.41 -2.65
C ASP A 146 -9.85 -20.41 -4.14
N PRO A 147 -8.67 -20.90 -4.54
CA PRO A 147 -8.29 -21.01 -5.95
C PRO A 147 -9.25 -21.91 -6.74
N ASP A 148 -9.63 -21.48 -7.92
CA ASP A 148 -10.28 -22.33 -8.93
C ASP A 148 -9.20 -23.10 -9.68
N ILE A 149 -8.97 -24.34 -9.23
CA ILE A 149 -7.92 -25.21 -9.76
C ILE A 149 -8.27 -25.71 -11.16
N ASP A 150 -9.55 -25.98 -11.44
CA ASP A 150 -10.02 -26.50 -12.73
C ASP A 150 -9.79 -25.48 -13.84
N ASP A 151 -10.10 -24.21 -13.58
CA ASP A 151 -9.87 -23.11 -14.51
C ASP A 151 -8.48 -22.48 -14.35
N ASN A 152 -7.67 -22.93 -13.40
CA ASN A 152 -6.37 -22.33 -13.07
C ASN A 152 -6.48 -20.82 -12.84
N ILE A 153 -7.37 -20.42 -11.92
CA ILE A 153 -7.54 -19.02 -11.50
C ILE A 153 -7.31 -18.91 -9.99
N TRP A 154 -6.31 -18.15 -9.65
CA TRP A 154 -5.98 -17.83 -8.27
C TRP A 154 -6.34 -16.38 -7.97
N PHE A 155 -6.72 -16.06 -6.74
CA PHE A 155 -7.21 -14.73 -6.36
C PHE A 155 -6.21 -13.94 -5.52
N ALA A 156 -5.12 -14.58 -5.10
CA ALA A 156 -4.04 -13.96 -4.34
C ALA A 156 -2.71 -14.65 -4.64
N ARG A 157 -1.60 -13.95 -4.43
CA ARG A 157 -0.25 -14.50 -4.51
C ARG A 157 0.15 -15.11 -3.18
N ASP A 158 -0.47 -16.22 -2.82
CA ASP A 158 -0.11 -17.04 -1.66
C ASP A 158 1.18 -17.82 -1.97
N VAL A 159 2.32 -17.25 -1.58
CA VAL A 159 3.63 -17.79 -1.94
C VAL A 159 3.81 -19.25 -1.49
N PRO A 160 3.46 -19.66 -0.26
CA PRO A 160 3.51 -21.06 0.14
C PRO A 160 2.67 -21.99 -0.72
N ASN A 161 1.41 -21.64 -0.99
CA ASN A 161 0.50 -22.48 -1.77
C ASN A 161 0.87 -22.52 -3.26
N LEU A 162 1.31 -21.38 -3.84
CA LEU A 162 1.85 -21.32 -5.19
C LEU A 162 3.10 -22.20 -5.34
N ALA A 163 4.00 -22.15 -4.36
CA ALA A 163 5.20 -22.97 -4.34
C ALA A 163 4.89 -24.46 -4.28
N ALA A 164 3.93 -24.86 -3.43
CA ALA A 164 3.47 -26.25 -3.35
C ALA A 164 2.85 -26.72 -4.67
N ALA A 165 2.05 -25.88 -5.34
CA ALA A 165 1.40 -26.21 -6.61
C ALA A 165 2.39 -26.33 -7.78
N LEU A 166 3.48 -25.54 -7.79
CA LEU A 166 4.49 -25.54 -8.86
C LEU A 166 5.77 -26.32 -8.50
N GLY A 167 5.83 -26.99 -7.35
CA GLY A 167 6.99 -27.77 -6.93
C GLY A 167 8.25 -26.92 -6.68
N ALA A 168 8.07 -25.70 -6.19
CA ALA A 168 9.15 -24.73 -5.95
C ALA A 168 9.31 -24.44 -4.46
N GLU A 169 10.39 -23.74 -4.11
CA GLU A 169 10.55 -23.17 -2.77
C GLU A 169 9.65 -21.92 -2.62
N PRO A 170 9.21 -21.58 -1.38
CA PRO A 170 8.33 -20.42 -1.14
C PRO A 170 9.11 -19.09 -1.20
N VAL A 171 9.75 -18.87 -2.33
CA VAL A 171 10.51 -17.68 -2.68
C VAL A 171 9.95 -17.13 -3.98
N LEU A 172 9.41 -15.91 -3.95
CA LEU A 172 8.83 -15.27 -5.13
C LEU A 172 9.72 -14.12 -5.62
N LEU A 173 10.17 -14.22 -6.85
CA LEU A 173 10.86 -13.17 -7.59
C LEU A 173 9.89 -12.45 -8.52
N ILE A 174 9.64 -11.17 -8.30
CA ILE A 174 8.83 -10.34 -9.19
C ILE A 174 9.74 -9.73 -10.25
N ALA A 175 9.58 -10.17 -11.50
CA ALA A 175 10.42 -9.77 -12.61
C ALA A 175 10.29 -8.27 -12.91
N ARG A 176 11.44 -7.60 -13.06
CA ARG A 176 11.56 -6.26 -13.65
C ARG A 176 11.83 -6.35 -15.16
N THR A 177 12.63 -7.33 -15.55
CA THR A 177 12.96 -7.58 -16.95
C THR A 177 11.83 -8.30 -17.64
N LYS A 178 11.69 -8.04 -18.93
CA LYS A 178 10.69 -8.71 -19.77
C LYS A 178 11.14 -10.13 -20.04
N THR A 179 10.36 -11.11 -19.62
CA THR A 179 10.63 -12.54 -19.76
C THR A 179 9.92 -13.18 -20.96
N ASP A 180 8.98 -12.45 -21.59
CA ASP A 180 8.20 -12.89 -22.74
C ASP A 180 7.68 -11.67 -23.52
N PRO A 181 7.62 -11.70 -24.86
CA PRO A 181 7.11 -10.59 -25.67
C PRO A 181 5.68 -10.16 -25.33
N ASN A 182 4.84 -11.11 -24.89
CA ASN A 182 3.40 -10.90 -24.62
C ASN A 182 3.08 -10.67 -23.15
N VAL A 183 4.08 -10.72 -22.26
CA VAL A 183 3.92 -10.45 -20.83
C VAL A 183 4.48 -9.07 -20.50
N THR A 184 3.69 -8.26 -19.84
CA THR A 184 4.12 -6.94 -19.36
C THR A 184 4.56 -7.05 -17.90
N PRO A 185 5.85 -6.81 -17.60
CA PRO A 185 6.29 -6.83 -16.21
C PRO A 185 5.46 -5.91 -15.32
N LEU A 186 5.15 -6.36 -14.12
CA LEU A 186 4.52 -5.56 -13.06
C LEU A 186 5.47 -5.55 -11.84
N PRO A 187 6.56 -4.77 -11.91
CA PRO A 187 7.54 -4.74 -10.85
C PRO A 187 6.94 -4.27 -9.52
N VAL A 188 7.63 -4.58 -8.44
CA VAL A 188 7.28 -4.05 -7.12
C VAL A 188 7.49 -2.54 -7.11
N ASP A 189 6.54 -1.81 -6.57
CA ASP A 189 6.64 -0.37 -6.33
C ASP A 189 6.05 -0.01 -4.95
N ALA A 190 6.37 1.18 -4.46
CA ALA A 190 5.80 1.72 -3.24
C ALA A 190 4.52 2.54 -3.47
N ALA A 191 4.12 2.78 -4.73
CA ALA A 191 3.00 3.66 -5.09
C ALA A 191 1.64 3.08 -4.66
N GLY A 192 1.55 1.76 -4.52
CA GLY A 192 0.33 1.09 -4.03
C GLY A 192 0.11 1.22 -2.52
N ILE A 193 1.07 1.72 -1.74
CA ILE A 193 0.97 1.83 -0.29
C ILE A 193 0.23 3.13 0.10
N PRO A 194 -0.97 3.07 0.71
CA PRO A 194 -1.77 4.26 1.01
C PRO A 194 -1.04 5.23 1.95
N ASN A 195 -1.12 6.54 1.65
CA ASN A 195 -0.55 7.59 2.49
C ASN A 195 -1.43 8.86 2.44
N ASP A 196 -2.58 8.81 3.11
CA ASP A 196 -3.59 9.88 3.08
C ASP A 196 -3.41 10.92 4.20
N HIS A 197 -2.31 10.85 4.95
CA HIS A 197 -2.08 11.70 6.12
C HIS A 197 -2.07 13.20 5.80
N LEU A 198 -1.61 13.61 4.61
CA LEU A 198 -1.66 15.00 4.17
C LEU A 198 -3.11 15.50 4.04
N GLN A 199 -3.98 14.71 3.42
CA GLN A 199 -5.39 15.05 3.27
C GLN A 199 -6.08 15.20 4.63
N TYR A 200 -5.81 14.28 5.55
CA TYR A 200 -6.33 14.38 6.92
C TYR A 200 -5.78 15.61 7.67
N ALA A 201 -4.49 15.93 7.52
CA ALA A 201 -3.93 17.14 8.14
C ALA A 201 -4.63 18.41 7.66
N ILE A 202 -4.84 18.55 6.34
CA ILE A 202 -5.58 19.67 5.74
C ILE A 202 -7.01 19.74 6.30
N THR A 203 -7.67 18.61 6.44
CA THR A 203 -9.03 18.53 7.00
C THR A 203 -9.07 19.01 8.45
N TRP A 204 -8.16 18.54 9.31
CA TRP A 204 -8.12 18.93 10.72
C TRP A 204 -7.81 20.41 10.91
N PHE A 205 -6.84 20.95 10.19
CA PHE A 205 -6.54 22.40 10.24
C PHE A 205 -7.67 23.24 9.65
N GLY A 206 -8.34 22.78 8.58
CA GLY A 206 -9.52 23.42 8.03
C GLY A 206 -10.66 23.50 9.05
N LEU A 207 -10.95 22.39 9.74
CA LEU A 207 -11.93 22.35 10.82
C LEU A 207 -11.54 23.24 12.00
N ALA A 208 -10.26 23.30 12.36
CA ALA A 208 -9.75 24.18 13.40
C ALA A 208 -9.99 25.65 13.07
N LEU A 209 -9.78 26.05 11.81
CA LEU A 209 -10.01 27.41 11.33
C LEU A 209 -11.52 27.78 11.39
N VAL A 210 -12.40 26.89 10.91
CA VAL A 210 -13.85 27.08 10.99
C VAL A 210 -14.31 27.17 12.43
N TRP A 211 -13.81 26.28 13.30
CA TRP A 211 -14.11 26.28 14.74
C TRP A 211 -13.70 27.57 15.41
N ALA A 212 -12.48 28.06 15.13
CA ALA A 212 -11.99 29.32 15.65
C ALA A 212 -12.84 30.51 15.19
N ALA A 213 -13.19 30.55 13.90
CA ALA A 213 -14.05 31.59 13.33
C ALA A 213 -15.43 31.62 13.97
N MET A 214 -16.07 30.45 14.13
CA MET A 214 -17.35 30.32 14.80
C MET A 214 -17.28 30.74 16.28
N THR A 215 -16.26 30.26 16.98
CA THR A 215 -16.05 30.63 18.40
C THR A 215 -15.86 32.14 18.56
N GLY A 216 -15.02 32.75 17.71
CA GLY A 216 -14.81 34.20 17.67
C GLY A 216 -16.08 34.98 17.38
N TYR A 217 -16.87 34.55 16.40
CA TYR A 217 -18.16 35.17 16.04
C TYR A 217 -19.15 35.12 17.21
N PHE A 218 -19.30 33.96 17.87
CA PHE A 218 -20.20 33.84 19.02
C PHE A 218 -19.76 34.66 20.22
N LEU A 219 -18.47 34.75 20.49
CA LEU A 219 -17.91 35.60 21.52
C LEU A 219 -18.15 37.10 21.24
N TRP A 220 -17.94 37.52 20.00
CA TRP A 220 -18.22 38.89 19.57
C TRP A 220 -19.71 39.24 19.71
N ARG A 221 -20.58 38.37 19.22
CA ARG A 221 -22.05 38.54 19.31
C ARG A 221 -22.56 38.57 20.76
N SER A 222 -21.99 37.75 21.62
CA SER A 222 -22.37 37.71 23.03
C SER A 222 -22.01 39.00 23.80
N ARG A 223 -20.89 39.65 23.42
CA ARG A 223 -20.50 40.97 23.97
C ARG A 223 -21.44 42.08 23.51
N ALA A 224 -21.77 42.13 22.24
CA ALA A 224 -22.67 43.13 21.66
C ALA A 224 -24.06 43.11 22.31
N ASN A 225 -24.60 41.93 22.61
CA ASN A 225 -25.91 41.79 23.30
C ASN A 225 -25.87 42.24 24.76
N THR A 226 -24.73 42.12 25.45
CA THR A 226 -24.59 42.55 26.87
C THR A 226 -24.51 44.07 26.97
N GLU A 227 -23.96 44.77 25.99
CA GLU A 227 -23.91 46.23 25.93
C GLU A 227 -25.27 46.86 25.63
N SER A 228 -26.11 46.19 24.80
CA SER A 228 -27.47 46.65 24.50
C SER A 228 -28.47 46.48 25.65
N ASP A 229 -28.27 45.51 26.55
CA ASP A 229 -29.11 45.30 27.74
C ASP A 229 -28.70 46.18 28.92
N ALA A 230 -27.61 46.92 28.84
CA ALA A 230 -27.10 47.80 29.90
C ALA A 230 -27.42 49.29 29.66
N THR A 231 -28.02 49.67 28.51
CA THR A 231 -28.50 50.99 28.17
C THR A 231 -30.02 51.02 28.18
#